data_03a623f28d34a7d1c7cfc658ed1e821a
#
_entry.id   03a623f28d34a7d1c7cfc658ed1e821a
#
_cell.length_a   1.000
_cell.length_b   1.000
_cell.length_c   1.000
_cell.angle_alpha   90.00
_cell.angle_beta   90.00
_cell.angle_gamma   90.00
#
_symmetry.space_group_name_H-M   'P 1'
#
loop_
_entity.id
_entity.type
_entity.pdbx_description
1 polymer ?
#
loop_
_entity_poly.entity_id
_entity_poly.type
_entity_poly.pdbx_seq_one_letter_code
_entity_poly.pdbx_strand_id
1 'polypeptide(L)'
;MTMSMVEKFFSVNYAQKGELFEGLSIWKEEKYQNLQGTFPVISLSFANVKEKSYETTVQRICQIVTELYNDNRFLLDGDLLSEEEKTYFRSISMDMPEVVATMAIHRLSKFLSQYYGKKVIILLDEYDTPMQEAYVNGFWDELEFFTRSMFNAAFKTNPYLECAIMTGITSVNRDAIFPDLNHLEVITTTSEKYAECFGFTEEEVFASLEEYGLSERKEEVKSWYDGFTFGSKTDIYNPWSIINYLDKKKIGVYWFSEDKVQDREDEKDLQDTVKAALQQINAKKYKASLIEKGIPKEKIRTYGFAFQGKQVLIGNGTVIV
;
A
#
# COMPACT_ATOMS: atom_id res chain seq x y z
N MET A 1 -0.66 5.04 -6.50
CA MET A 1 -0.41 5.29 -7.95
C MET A 1 -0.15 4.00 -8.71
N THR A 2 0.89 3.23 -8.43
CA THR A 2 1.26 1.99 -9.17
C THR A 2 0.11 0.98 -9.26
N MET A 3 -0.57 0.67 -8.14
CA MET A 3 -1.72 -0.25 -8.15
C MET A 3 -2.84 0.23 -9.07
N SER A 4 -3.16 1.53 -9.05
CA SER A 4 -4.17 2.11 -9.94
C SER A 4 -3.76 2.05 -11.43
N MET A 5 -2.47 2.21 -11.75
CA MET A 5 -1.98 2.03 -13.14
C MET A 5 -2.12 0.58 -13.60
N VAL A 6 -1.75 -0.37 -12.76
CA VAL A 6 -1.89 -1.82 -13.04
C VAL A 6 -3.35 -2.19 -13.26
N GLU A 7 -4.25 -1.71 -12.39
CA GLU A 7 -5.69 -1.91 -12.53
C GLU A 7 -6.20 -1.39 -13.87
N LYS A 8 -5.90 -0.11 -14.20
CA LYS A 8 -6.35 0.51 -15.45
C LYS A 8 -5.77 -0.16 -16.69
N PHE A 9 -4.57 -0.71 -16.59
CA PHE A 9 -3.96 -1.40 -17.72
C PHE A 9 -4.65 -2.76 -17.97
N PHE A 10 -4.85 -3.57 -16.97
CA PHE A 10 -5.33 -4.94 -17.16
C PHE A 10 -6.86 -5.07 -17.16
N SER A 11 -7.57 -4.21 -16.41
CA SER A 11 -9.00 -4.41 -16.17
C SER A 11 -9.86 -4.24 -17.43
N VAL A 12 -10.75 -5.20 -17.63
CA VAL A 12 -11.81 -5.15 -18.66
C VAL A 12 -12.66 -3.89 -18.58
N ASN A 13 -12.77 -3.28 -17.39
CA ASN A 13 -13.49 -2.03 -17.19
C ASN A 13 -12.83 -0.84 -17.91
N TYR A 14 -11.56 -0.99 -18.31
CA TYR A 14 -10.77 0.01 -19.02
C TYR A 14 -10.36 -0.44 -20.42
N ALA A 15 -11.02 -1.45 -21.00
CA ALA A 15 -10.69 -1.99 -22.33
C ALA A 15 -10.69 -0.93 -23.45
N GLN A 16 -11.50 0.15 -23.30
CA GLN A 16 -11.59 1.25 -24.25
C GLN A 16 -10.66 2.44 -23.91
N LYS A 17 -9.71 2.25 -22.99
CA LYS A 17 -8.84 3.30 -22.45
C LYS A 17 -7.35 3.08 -22.76
N GLY A 18 -7.05 2.40 -23.88
CA GLY A 18 -5.67 2.17 -24.35
C GLY A 18 -4.87 3.46 -24.53
N GLU A 19 -5.55 4.55 -24.89
CA GLU A 19 -4.98 5.90 -25.04
C GLU A 19 -4.21 6.38 -23.80
N LEU A 20 -4.57 5.92 -22.58
CA LEU A 20 -3.86 6.27 -21.35
C LEU A 20 -2.42 5.77 -21.30
N PHE A 21 -2.07 4.81 -22.14
CA PHE A 21 -0.77 4.15 -22.14
C PHE A 21 0.07 4.50 -23.38
N GLU A 22 -0.48 5.28 -24.31
CA GLU A 22 0.24 5.78 -25.47
C GLU A 22 1.44 6.63 -25.03
N GLY A 23 2.58 6.40 -25.68
CA GLY A 23 3.82 7.05 -25.31
C GLY A 23 4.62 6.39 -24.20
N LEU A 24 4.01 5.54 -23.38
CA LEU A 24 4.70 4.79 -22.33
C LEU A 24 5.49 3.60 -22.92
N SER A 25 6.54 3.18 -22.20
CA SER A 25 7.42 2.08 -22.63
C SER A 25 6.66 0.77 -22.90
N ILE A 26 5.64 0.48 -22.09
CA ILE A 26 4.79 -0.72 -22.23
C ILE A 26 4.04 -0.72 -23.57
N TRP A 27 3.70 0.46 -24.11
CA TRP A 27 2.96 0.58 -25.36
C TRP A 27 3.81 0.32 -26.61
N LYS A 28 5.15 0.26 -26.45
CA LYS A 28 6.07 -0.07 -27.56
C LYS A 28 6.11 -1.57 -27.86
N GLU A 29 5.59 -2.40 -26.99
CA GLU A 29 5.62 -3.86 -27.08
C GLU A 29 4.23 -4.40 -27.40
N GLU A 30 3.99 -4.85 -28.63
CA GLU A 30 2.70 -5.37 -29.10
C GLU A 30 2.11 -6.46 -28.19
N LYS A 31 2.97 -7.34 -27.65
CA LYS A 31 2.54 -8.41 -26.72
C LYS A 31 1.86 -7.87 -25.48
N TYR A 32 2.26 -6.67 -24.99
CA TYR A 32 1.63 -6.04 -23.84
C TYR A 32 0.41 -5.21 -24.23
N GLN A 33 0.41 -4.55 -25.39
CA GLN A 33 -0.79 -3.87 -25.90
C GLN A 33 -1.97 -4.83 -25.96
N ASN A 34 -1.75 -6.08 -26.42
CA ASN A 34 -2.76 -7.12 -26.51
C ASN A 34 -3.30 -7.60 -25.13
N LEU A 35 -2.65 -7.24 -24.04
CA LEU A 35 -3.13 -7.56 -22.68
C LEU A 35 -3.97 -6.44 -22.07
N GLN A 36 -3.91 -5.23 -22.63
CA GLN A 36 -4.62 -4.08 -22.10
C GLN A 36 -6.13 -4.32 -22.12
N GLY A 37 -6.76 -4.10 -20.98
CA GLY A 37 -8.21 -4.19 -20.81
C GLY A 37 -8.79 -5.60 -20.99
N THR A 38 -7.99 -6.66 -20.76
CA THR A 38 -8.43 -8.03 -21.07
C THR A 38 -8.63 -8.94 -19.88
N PHE A 39 -8.34 -8.50 -18.67
CA PHE A 39 -8.50 -9.30 -17.45
C PHE A 39 -9.62 -8.79 -16.56
N PRO A 40 -10.42 -9.66 -15.94
CA PRO A 40 -11.18 -9.26 -14.77
C PRO A 40 -10.20 -8.96 -13.63
N VAL A 41 -10.34 -7.80 -12.99
CA VAL A 41 -9.49 -7.35 -11.89
C VAL A 41 -10.33 -7.17 -10.65
N ILE A 42 -9.91 -7.81 -9.55
CA ILE A 42 -10.42 -7.59 -8.21
C ILE A 42 -9.46 -6.64 -7.51
N SER A 43 -9.89 -5.41 -7.27
CA SER A 43 -9.08 -4.37 -6.63
C SER A 43 -9.72 -3.96 -5.31
N LEU A 44 -8.95 -4.06 -4.22
CA LEU A 44 -9.41 -3.67 -2.88
C LEU A 44 -8.26 -3.06 -2.08
N SER A 45 -8.61 -2.19 -1.12
CA SER A 45 -7.65 -1.52 -0.25
C SER A 45 -8.09 -1.62 1.20
N PHE A 46 -7.13 -1.93 2.08
CA PHE A 46 -7.33 -1.93 3.53
C PHE A 46 -6.81 -0.66 4.21
N ALA A 47 -6.46 0.37 3.45
CA ALA A 47 -5.93 1.65 3.96
C ALA A 47 -6.78 2.29 5.07
N ASN A 48 -8.09 2.11 5.00
CA ASN A 48 -9.05 2.68 5.94
C ASN A 48 -9.51 1.68 7.03
N VAL A 49 -8.92 0.49 7.12
CA VAL A 49 -9.24 -0.50 8.16
C VAL A 49 -8.40 -0.22 9.39
N LYS A 50 -8.82 0.77 10.18
CA LYS A 50 -8.11 1.30 11.37
C LYS A 50 -8.99 1.22 12.61
N GLU A 51 -9.49 0.03 12.87
CA GLU A 51 -10.43 -0.23 13.95
C GLU A 51 -9.69 -0.66 15.23
N LYS A 52 -10.35 -0.51 16.39
CA LYS A 52 -9.75 -0.76 17.70
C LYS A 52 -10.11 -2.11 18.30
N SER A 53 -10.97 -2.89 17.65
CA SER A 53 -11.32 -4.25 18.07
C SER A 53 -11.38 -5.20 16.91
N TYR A 54 -11.27 -6.50 17.19
CA TYR A 54 -11.37 -7.57 16.21
C TYR A 54 -12.69 -7.52 15.45
N GLU A 55 -13.82 -7.42 16.17
CA GLU A 55 -15.16 -7.46 15.58
C GLU A 55 -15.38 -6.32 14.59
N THR A 56 -14.98 -5.09 14.97
CA THR A 56 -15.14 -3.93 14.08
C THR A 56 -14.18 -4.00 12.89
N THR A 57 -13.00 -4.58 13.06
CA THR A 57 -12.05 -4.81 11.96
C THR A 57 -12.61 -5.79 10.94
N VAL A 58 -13.11 -6.95 11.39
CA VAL A 58 -13.74 -7.94 10.50
C VAL A 58 -14.97 -7.35 9.82
N GLN A 59 -15.80 -6.62 10.54
CA GLN A 59 -16.98 -5.96 9.97
C GLN A 59 -16.60 -4.94 8.88
N ARG A 60 -15.51 -4.17 9.09
CA ARG A 60 -15.00 -3.24 8.05
C ARG A 60 -14.50 -3.99 6.81
N ILE A 61 -13.80 -5.10 6.99
CA ILE A 61 -13.38 -5.96 5.88
C ILE A 61 -14.60 -6.54 5.16
N CYS A 62 -15.60 -7.02 5.90
CA CYS A 62 -16.86 -7.49 5.33
C CYS A 62 -17.58 -6.41 4.52
N GLN A 63 -17.57 -5.16 4.99
CA GLN A 63 -18.10 -4.03 4.22
C GLN A 63 -17.40 -3.84 2.88
N ILE A 64 -16.06 -3.82 2.87
CA ILE A 64 -15.26 -3.68 1.64
C ILE A 64 -15.60 -4.82 0.66
N VAL A 65 -15.68 -6.05 1.15
CA VAL A 65 -16.05 -7.21 0.34
C VAL A 65 -17.49 -7.09 -0.19
N THR A 66 -18.39 -6.56 0.62
CA THR A 66 -19.80 -6.35 0.20
C THR A 66 -19.89 -5.32 -0.93
N GLU A 67 -19.15 -4.22 -0.83
CA GLU A 67 -19.06 -3.21 -1.89
C GLU A 67 -18.51 -3.83 -3.19
N LEU A 68 -17.44 -4.63 -3.09
CA LEU A 68 -16.86 -5.35 -4.22
C LEU A 68 -17.89 -6.28 -4.91
N TYR A 69 -18.73 -6.98 -4.16
CA TYR A 69 -19.80 -7.80 -4.72
C TYR A 69 -20.91 -6.94 -5.36
N ASN A 70 -21.26 -5.81 -4.75
CA ASN A 70 -22.24 -4.89 -5.30
C ASN A 70 -21.79 -4.32 -6.66
N ASP A 71 -20.51 -4.01 -6.84
CA ASP A 71 -19.96 -3.55 -8.11
C ASP A 71 -20.02 -4.62 -9.21
N ASN A 72 -20.13 -5.88 -8.80
CA ASN A 72 -20.20 -7.03 -9.70
C ASN A 72 -21.61 -7.68 -9.77
N ARG A 73 -22.67 -6.94 -9.44
CA ARG A 73 -24.05 -7.48 -9.40
C ARG A 73 -24.56 -7.99 -10.74
N PHE A 74 -23.99 -7.54 -11.85
CA PHE A 74 -24.30 -8.05 -13.20
C PHE A 74 -24.08 -9.56 -13.32
N LEU A 75 -23.26 -10.17 -12.45
CA LEU A 75 -23.07 -11.61 -12.39
C LEU A 75 -24.33 -12.38 -11.99
N LEU A 76 -25.30 -11.71 -11.37
CA LEU A 76 -26.61 -12.31 -11.03
C LEU A 76 -27.57 -12.39 -12.23
N ASP A 77 -27.24 -11.66 -13.31
CA ASP A 77 -28.08 -11.63 -14.50
C ASP A 77 -27.81 -12.89 -15.35
N GLY A 78 -28.87 -13.40 -15.96
CA GLY A 78 -28.78 -14.60 -16.80
C GLY A 78 -28.58 -15.92 -16.04
N ASP A 79 -28.04 -16.92 -16.75
CA ASP A 79 -27.97 -18.33 -16.29
C ASP A 79 -26.53 -18.80 -16.01
N LEU A 80 -25.57 -17.88 -15.94
CA LEU A 80 -24.16 -18.23 -15.71
C LEU A 80 -23.94 -18.87 -14.33
N LEU A 81 -24.52 -18.26 -13.30
CA LEU A 81 -24.46 -18.78 -11.94
C LEU A 81 -25.67 -19.67 -11.65
N SER A 82 -25.42 -20.81 -11.00
CA SER A 82 -26.49 -21.65 -10.48
C SER A 82 -27.29 -20.89 -9.39
N GLU A 83 -28.51 -21.38 -9.08
CA GLU A 83 -29.31 -20.73 -8.01
C GLU A 83 -28.64 -20.81 -6.64
N GLU A 84 -27.84 -21.84 -6.38
CA GLU A 84 -27.05 -21.95 -5.16
C GLU A 84 -25.93 -20.86 -5.15
N GLU A 85 -25.27 -20.63 -6.28
CA GLU A 85 -24.24 -19.61 -6.41
C GLU A 85 -24.81 -18.18 -6.32
N LYS A 86 -25.99 -17.95 -6.90
CA LYS A 86 -26.73 -16.70 -6.74
C LYS A 86 -27.15 -16.49 -5.28
N THR A 87 -27.55 -17.55 -4.58
CA THR A 87 -27.89 -17.50 -3.16
C THR A 87 -26.65 -17.14 -2.33
N TYR A 88 -25.52 -17.78 -2.61
CA TYR A 88 -24.24 -17.43 -1.97
C TYR A 88 -23.87 -15.96 -2.26
N PHE A 89 -23.93 -15.52 -3.51
CA PHE A 89 -23.64 -14.13 -3.90
C PHE A 89 -24.50 -13.13 -3.10
N ARG A 90 -25.79 -13.40 -2.95
CA ARG A 90 -26.71 -12.55 -2.19
C ARG A 90 -26.52 -12.61 -0.68
N SER A 91 -25.85 -13.63 -0.16
CA SER A 91 -25.54 -13.76 1.28
C SER A 91 -24.36 -12.89 1.72
N ILE A 92 -23.58 -12.33 0.77
CA ILE A 92 -22.48 -11.43 1.09
C ILE A 92 -23.04 -10.10 1.59
N SER A 93 -22.75 -9.79 2.84
CA SER A 93 -23.25 -8.62 3.56
C SER A 93 -22.24 -8.19 4.65
N MET A 94 -22.43 -7.03 5.22
CA MET A 94 -21.60 -6.53 6.32
C MET A 94 -21.63 -7.45 7.56
N ASP A 95 -22.72 -8.17 7.76
CA ASP A 95 -22.94 -9.05 8.90
C ASP A 95 -22.79 -10.55 8.53
N MET A 96 -22.14 -10.85 7.39
CA MET A 96 -21.91 -12.23 6.98
C MET A 96 -21.03 -12.98 7.99
N PRO A 97 -21.24 -14.29 8.20
CA PRO A 97 -20.35 -15.10 9.03
C PRO A 97 -18.90 -15.08 8.52
N GLU A 98 -17.93 -15.11 9.43
CA GLU A 98 -16.49 -15.11 9.09
C GLU A 98 -16.11 -16.20 8.08
N VAL A 99 -16.68 -17.40 8.23
CA VAL A 99 -16.46 -18.52 7.30
C VAL A 99 -16.90 -18.18 5.86
N VAL A 100 -17.89 -17.31 5.70
CA VAL A 100 -18.31 -16.81 4.38
C VAL A 100 -17.37 -15.74 3.91
N ALA A 101 -16.99 -14.81 4.78
CA ALA A 101 -16.07 -13.72 4.48
C ALA A 101 -14.70 -14.22 4.01
N THR A 102 -14.13 -15.22 4.67
CA THR A 102 -12.83 -15.79 4.29
C THR A 102 -12.81 -16.44 2.90
N MET A 103 -13.98 -16.89 2.40
CA MET A 103 -14.10 -17.49 1.07
C MET A 103 -14.56 -16.51 -0.02
N ALA A 104 -14.96 -15.30 0.36
CA ALA A 104 -15.65 -14.40 -0.56
C ALA A 104 -14.79 -13.99 -1.78
N ILE A 105 -13.52 -13.63 -1.57
CA ILE A 105 -12.62 -13.26 -2.68
C ILE A 105 -12.40 -14.46 -3.62
N HIS A 106 -12.20 -15.65 -3.09
CA HIS A 106 -12.07 -16.86 -3.90
C HIS A 106 -13.32 -17.11 -4.75
N ARG A 107 -14.51 -17.00 -4.15
CA ARG A 107 -15.78 -17.19 -4.85
C ARG A 107 -16.01 -16.16 -5.94
N LEU A 108 -15.71 -14.90 -5.66
CA LEU A 108 -15.80 -13.85 -6.67
C LEU A 108 -14.83 -14.09 -7.82
N SER A 109 -13.61 -14.56 -7.52
CA SER A 109 -12.64 -14.95 -8.55
C SER A 109 -13.20 -16.02 -9.49
N LYS A 110 -13.88 -17.03 -8.92
CA LYS A 110 -14.57 -18.05 -9.72
C LYS A 110 -15.63 -17.45 -10.63
N PHE A 111 -16.52 -16.63 -10.09
CA PHE A 111 -17.65 -16.07 -10.84
C PHE A 111 -17.17 -15.16 -11.98
N LEU A 112 -16.21 -14.30 -11.70
CA LEU A 112 -15.60 -13.42 -12.72
C LEU A 112 -14.85 -14.22 -13.79
N SER A 113 -14.10 -15.24 -13.38
CA SER A 113 -13.38 -16.11 -14.32
C SER A 113 -14.32 -16.86 -15.24
N GLN A 114 -15.46 -17.34 -14.74
CA GLN A 114 -16.51 -17.99 -15.55
C GLN A 114 -17.16 -17.00 -16.51
N TYR A 115 -17.45 -15.77 -16.06
CA TYR A 115 -18.10 -14.75 -16.87
C TYR A 115 -17.23 -14.26 -18.02
N TYR A 116 -15.94 -13.97 -17.75
CA TYR A 116 -15.02 -13.44 -18.75
C TYR A 116 -14.22 -14.51 -19.50
N GLY A 117 -14.35 -15.79 -19.11
CA GLY A 117 -13.54 -16.87 -19.69
C GLY A 117 -12.05 -16.74 -19.44
N LYS A 118 -11.63 -15.95 -18.44
CA LYS A 118 -10.24 -15.61 -18.15
C LYS A 118 -10.02 -15.53 -16.63
N LYS A 119 -8.83 -15.97 -16.19
CA LYS A 119 -8.45 -15.87 -14.79
C LYS A 119 -8.39 -14.42 -14.31
N VAL A 120 -8.56 -14.21 -13.02
CA VAL A 120 -8.60 -12.88 -12.41
C VAL A 120 -7.21 -12.41 -11.98
N ILE A 121 -7.01 -11.11 -11.99
CA ILE A 121 -5.90 -10.45 -11.28
C ILE A 121 -6.45 -9.88 -9.98
N ILE A 122 -5.75 -10.11 -8.86
CA ILE A 122 -6.14 -9.53 -7.56
C ILE A 122 -5.11 -8.49 -7.15
N LEU A 123 -5.59 -7.28 -6.86
CA LEU A 123 -4.82 -6.16 -6.36
C LEU A 123 -5.28 -5.82 -4.94
N LEU A 124 -4.39 -5.94 -3.96
CA LEU A 124 -4.69 -5.66 -2.55
C LEU A 124 -3.71 -4.61 -2.02
N ASP A 125 -4.23 -3.42 -1.79
CA ASP A 125 -3.44 -2.29 -1.30
C ASP A 125 -3.50 -2.19 0.23
N GLU A 126 -2.36 -1.89 0.84
CA GLU A 126 -2.18 -1.75 2.30
C GLU A 126 -2.72 -2.95 3.11
N TYR A 127 -2.36 -4.17 2.68
CA TYR A 127 -2.85 -5.42 3.31
C TYR A 127 -2.53 -5.50 4.81
N ASP A 128 -1.50 -4.81 5.25
CA ASP A 128 -0.95 -4.87 6.62
C ASP A 128 -1.53 -3.80 7.56
N THR A 129 -2.26 -2.82 7.06
CA THR A 129 -2.87 -1.76 7.90
C THR A 129 -3.74 -2.32 9.04
N PRO A 130 -4.70 -3.27 8.79
CA PRO A 130 -5.47 -3.84 9.89
C PRO A 130 -4.61 -4.62 10.89
N MET A 131 -3.52 -5.26 10.43
CA MET A 131 -2.61 -6.00 11.29
C MET A 131 -1.80 -5.07 12.21
N GLN A 132 -1.40 -3.89 11.72
CA GLN A 132 -0.73 -2.87 12.53
C GLN A 132 -1.66 -2.39 13.66
N GLU A 133 -2.92 -2.12 13.35
CA GLU A 133 -3.92 -1.73 14.35
C GLU A 133 -4.17 -2.86 15.36
N ALA A 134 -4.27 -4.10 14.90
CA ALA A 134 -4.43 -5.26 15.77
C ALA A 134 -3.26 -5.43 16.74
N TYR A 135 -2.02 -5.20 16.28
CA TYR A 135 -0.84 -5.23 17.12
C TYR A 135 -0.88 -4.16 18.22
N VAL A 136 -1.25 -2.93 17.85
CA VAL A 136 -1.33 -1.79 18.81
C VAL A 136 -2.45 -1.98 19.83
N ASN A 137 -3.59 -2.56 19.42
CA ASN A 137 -4.79 -2.68 20.24
C ASN A 137 -4.94 -4.07 20.90
N GLY A 138 -4.03 -5.03 20.64
CA GLY A 138 -3.91 -6.28 21.39
C GLY A 138 -4.82 -7.44 20.92
N PHE A 139 -5.31 -7.41 19.65
CA PHE A 139 -6.11 -8.50 19.06
C PHE A 139 -5.44 -9.13 17.83
N TRP A 140 -4.10 -9.16 17.83
CA TRP A 140 -3.28 -9.69 16.72
C TRP A 140 -3.61 -11.15 16.39
N ASP A 141 -3.63 -12.02 17.38
CA ASP A 141 -3.74 -13.47 17.16
C ASP A 141 -5.08 -13.84 16.50
N GLU A 142 -6.17 -13.16 16.89
CA GLU A 142 -7.50 -13.37 16.33
C GLU A 142 -7.55 -12.91 14.87
N LEU A 143 -7.02 -11.71 14.60
CA LEU A 143 -7.02 -11.15 13.25
C LEU A 143 -6.06 -11.92 12.31
N GLU A 144 -4.91 -12.40 12.82
CA GLU A 144 -3.98 -13.23 12.07
C GLU A 144 -4.67 -14.48 11.53
N PHE A 145 -5.44 -15.18 12.37
CA PHE A 145 -6.15 -16.38 11.97
C PHE A 145 -7.19 -16.12 10.86
N PHE A 146 -7.99 -15.07 11.02
CA PHE A 146 -8.96 -14.64 10.01
C PHE A 146 -8.30 -14.28 8.68
N THR A 147 -7.29 -13.41 8.74
CA THR A 147 -6.57 -12.90 7.58
C THR A 147 -5.85 -14.01 6.83
N ARG A 148 -5.19 -14.93 7.56
CA ARG A 148 -4.53 -16.10 6.99
C ARG A 148 -5.52 -16.99 6.24
N SER A 149 -6.69 -17.24 6.82
CA SER A 149 -7.74 -18.05 6.19
C SER A 149 -8.23 -17.41 4.89
N MET A 150 -8.49 -16.10 4.91
CA MET A 150 -8.92 -15.35 3.73
C MET A 150 -7.86 -15.34 2.62
N PHE A 151 -6.60 -15.08 2.98
CA PHE A 151 -5.51 -15.00 2.00
C PHE A 151 -5.13 -16.36 1.44
N ASN A 152 -5.15 -17.42 2.25
CA ASN A 152 -4.96 -18.77 1.74
C ASN A 152 -6.03 -19.16 0.73
N ALA A 153 -7.30 -18.85 1.00
CA ALA A 153 -8.37 -19.09 0.05
C ALA A 153 -8.20 -18.28 -1.24
N ALA A 154 -7.84 -17.01 -1.12
CA ALA A 154 -7.73 -16.09 -2.27
C ALA A 154 -6.49 -16.36 -3.14
N PHE A 155 -5.35 -16.75 -2.54
CA PHE A 155 -4.05 -16.76 -3.23
C PHE A 155 -3.42 -18.15 -3.37
N LYS A 156 -3.56 -19.06 -2.37
CA LYS A 156 -2.85 -20.35 -2.37
C LYS A 156 -3.49 -21.40 -3.27
N THR A 157 -4.79 -21.57 -3.12
CA THR A 157 -5.54 -22.67 -3.75
C THR A 157 -6.60 -22.17 -4.73
N ASN A 158 -6.43 -21.00 -5.27
CA ASN A 158 -7.36 -20.37 -6.19
C ASN A 158 -7.02 -20.69 -7.67
N PRO A 159 -7.68 -21.66 -8.32
CA PRO A 159 -7.40 -22.02 -9.70
C PRO A 159 -7.82 -20.92 -10.69
N TYR A 160 -8.61 -19.96 -10.23
CA TYR A 160 -9.13 -18.84 -11.02
C TYR A 160 -8.21 -17.61 -10.96
N LEU A 161 -7.13 -17.67 -10.19
CA LEU A 161 -6.16 -16.60 -10.06
C LEU A 161 -5.12 -16.67 -11.19
N GLU A 162 -4.89 -15.57 -11.90
CA GLU A 162 -3.76 -15.38 -12.80
C GLU A 162 -2.52 -14.94 -12.04
N CYS A 163 -2.63 -13.81 -11.36
CA CYS A 163 -1.62 -13.29 -10.44
C CYS A 163 -2.25 -12.38 -9.39
N ALA A 164 -1.49 -12.10 -8.33
CA ALA A 164 -1.87 -11.12 -7.32
C ALA A 164 -0.70 -10.17 -7.04
N ILE A 165 -1.03 -8.92 -6.74
CA ILE A 165 -0.09 -7.91 -6.26
C ILE A 165 -0.64 -7.38 -4.94
N MET A 166 0.20 -7.41 -3.91
CA MET A 166 -0.14 -6.88 -2.59
C MET A 166 0.89 -5.82 -2.20
N THR A 167 0.43 -4.71 -1.62
CA THR A 167 1.30 -3.66 -1.09
C THR A 167 1.10 -3.49 0.41
N GLY A 168 2.16 -3.11 1.11
CA GLY A 168 2.16 -2.81 2.54
C GLY A 168 3.44 -2.08 2.94
N ILE A 169 3.44 -1.43 4.09
CA ILE A 169 4.59 -0.69 4.61
C ILE A 169 5.46 -1.52 5.54
N THR A 170 4.89 -2.52 6.17
CA THR A 170 5.63 -3.40 7.07
C THR A 170 5.86 -4.75 6.40
N SER A 171 7.05 -5.27 6.54
CA SER A 171 7.28 -6.71 6.37
C SER A 171 6.66 -7.41 7.58
N VAL A 172 5.32 -7.33 7.69
CA VAL A 172 4.60 -8.13 8.68
C VAL A 172 5.03 -9.56 8.47
N ASN A 173 5.46 -10.20 9.53
CA ASN A 173 6.15 -11.47 9.55
C ASN A 173 5.58 -12.40 8.47
N ARG A 174 6.29 -12.54 7.34
CA ARG A 174 5.88 -13.37 6.20
C ARG A 174 5.45 -14.76 6.69
N ASP A 175 6.17 -15.25 7.69
CA ASP A 175 5.98 -16.57 8.27
C ASP A 175 4.71 -16.64 9.15
N ALA A 176 4.15 -15.51 9.59
CA ALA A 176 2.92 -15.50 10.35
C ALA A 176 1.67 -15.44 9.44
N ILE A 177 1.62 -14.50 8.49
CA ILE A 177 0.44 -14.29 7.63
C ILE A 177 0.45 -15.20 6.40
N PHE A 178 1.64 -15.49 5.87
CA PHE A 178 1.82 -16.21 4.61
C PHE A 178 2.68 -17.48 4.72
N PRO A 179 2.61 -18.27 5.80
CA PRO A 179 3.50 -19.44 5.99
C PRO A 179 3.38 -20.46 4.86
N ASP A 180 2.23 -20.43 4.20
CA ASP A 180 1.84 -21.42 3.21
C ASP A 180 1.93 -20.95 1.75
N LEU A 181 2.27 -19.68 1.49
CA LEU A 181 2.36 -19.15 0.12
C LEU A 181 3.75 -19.37 -0.48
N ASN A 182 3.99 -20.56 -1.04
CA ASN A 182 5.28 -20.98 -1.59
C ASN A 182 5.74 -20.18 -2.82
N HIS A 183 4.84 -19.49 -3.50
CA HIS A 183 5.09 -18.71 -4.72
C HIS A 183 5.07 -17.18 -4.49
N LEU A 184 5.10 -16.76 -3.22
CA LEU A 184 5.14 -15.34 -2.88
C LEU A 184 6.56 -14.80 -3.11
N GLU A 185 6.69 -13.83 -4.01
CA GLU A 185 7.90 -13.03 -4.18
C GLU A 185 7.74 -11.72 -3.38
N VAL A 186 8.63 -11.50 -2.44
CA VAL A 186 8.64 -10.29 -1.61
C VAL A 186 9.66 -9.30 -2.17
N ILE A 187 9.19 -8.14 -2.59
CA ILE A 187 10.00 -7.03 -3.08
C ILE A 187 10.00 -5.93 -2.01
N THR A 188 11.17 -5.50 -1.61
CA THR A 188 11.38 -4.44 -0.63
C THR A 188 12.23 -3.33 -1.21
N THR A 189 12.44 -2.27 -0.46
CA THR A 189 13.34 -1.17 -0.84
C THR A 189 14.80 -1.62 -1.03
N THR A 190 15.17 -2.79 -0.53
CA THR A 190 16.53 -3.36 -0.70
C THR A 190 16.62 -4.35 -1.87
N SER A 191 15.53 -4.61 -2.59
CA SER A 191 15.50 -5.54 -3.71
C SER A 191 15.98 -4.88 -5.00
N GLU A 192 16.83 -5.60 -5.76
CA GLU A 192 17.28 -5.14 -7.09
C GLU A 192 16.16 -5.21 -8.13
N LYS A 193 15.28 -6.21 -7.99
CA LYS A 193 14.15 -6.39 -8.89
C LYS A 193 13.13 -5.28 -8.69
N TYR A 194 12.70 -4.65 -9.78
CA TYR A 194 11.76 -3.52 -9.81
C TYR A 194 12.27 -2.25 -9.12
N ALA A 195 13.57 -2.08 -8.93
CA ALA A 195 14.15 -0.92 -8.25
C ALA A 195 13.80 0.44 -8.92
N GLU A 196 13.49 0.45 -10.21
CA GLU A 196 13.10 1.64 -10.98
C GLU A 196 11.57 1.76 -11.18
N CYS A 197 10.75 0.86 -10.58
CA CYS A 197 9.32 0.81 -10.87
C CYS A 197 8.45 1.57 -9.85
N PHE A 198 8.99 1.98 -8.71
CA PHE A 198 8.22 2.57 -7.61
C PHE A 198 8.50 4.06 -7.36
N GLY A 199 9.28 4.69 -8.25
CA GLY A 199 9.59 6.11 -8.25
C GLY A 199 9.92 6.57 -9.66
N PHE A 200 10.24 7.85 -9.82
CA PHE A 200 10.81 8.34 -11.06
C PHE A 200 12.33 8.30 -10.98
N THR A 201 12.96 7.84 -12.06
CA THR A 201 14.41 7.95 -12.22
C THR A 201 14.81 9.41 -12.49
N GLU A 202 16.09 9.75 -12.25
CA GLU A 202 16.60 11.09 -12.56
C GLU A 202 16.40 11.45 -14.03
N GLU A 203 16.60 10.49 -14.95
CA GLU A 203 16.40 10.69 -16.37
C GLU A 203 14.95 11.07 -16.70
N GLU A 204 13.97 10.37 -16.12
CA GLU A 204 12.54 10.67 -16.30
C GLU A 204 12.16 12.03 -15.73
N VAL A 205 12.69 12.39 -14.55
CA VAL A 205 12.47 13.70 -13.94
C VAL A 205 13.05 14.81 -14.80
N PHE A 206 14.29 14.66 -15.27
CA PHE A 206 14.94 15.67 -16.09
C PHE A 206 14.29 15.84 -17.46
N ALA A 207 13.84 14.76 -18.08
CA ALA A 207 13.06 14.81 -19.32
C ALA A 207 11.73 15.56 -19.09
N SER A 208 11.04 15.27 -18.00
CA SER A 208 9.79 15.98 -17.65
C SER A 208 10.03 17.48 -17.39
N LEU A 209 11.13 17.85 -16.74
CA LEU A 209 11.50 19.26 -16.54
C LEU A 209 11.76 19.97 -17.87
N GLU A 210 12.38 19.31 -18.84
CA GLU A 210 12.58 19.86 -20.19
C GLU A 210 11.25 20.10 -20.91
N GLU A 211 10.34 19.13 -20.87
CA GLU A 211 9.02 19.22 -21.48
C GLU A 211 8.20 20.40 -20.88
N TYR A 212 8.31 20.64 -19.57
CA TYR A 212 7.64 21.73 -18.88
C TYR A 212 8.36 23.08 -18.95
N GLY A 213 9.50 23.18 -19.66
CA GLY A 213 10.31 24.40 -19.82
C GLY A 213 11.01 24.82 -18.54
N LEU A 214 11.44 23.86 -17.72
CA LEU A 214 12.08 24.06 -16.41
C LEU A 214 13.50 23.50 -16.37
N SER A 215 14.18 23.39 -17.50
CA SER A 215 15.52 22.77 -17.62
C SER A 215 16.58 23.39 -16.70
N GLU A 216 16.48 24.70 -16.43
CA GLU A 216 17.41 25.40 -15.53
C GLU A 216 17.18 25.06 -14.04
N ARG A 217 16.09 24.36 -13.71
CA ARG A 217 15.75 24.00 -12.32
C ARG A 217 16.22 22.60 -11.90
N LYS A 218 16.95 21.88 -12.76
CA LYS A 218 17.38 20.50 -12.49
C LYS A 218 18.12 20.37 -11.15
N GLU A 219 19.09 21.21 -10.89
CA GLU A 219 19.87 21.20 -9.64
C GLU A 219 19.02 21.51 -8.40
N GLU A 220 18.08 22.45 -8.54
CA GLU A 220 17.17 22.80 -7.47
C GLU A 220 16.23 21.61 -7.15
N VAL A 221 15.61 21.01 -8.17
CA VAL A 221 14.74 19.84 -8.02
C VAL A 221 15.50 18.64 -7.44
N LYS A 222 16.72 18.39 -7.91
CA LYS A 222 17.59 17.36 -7.36
C LYS A 222 17.87 17.59 -5.89
N SER A 223 18.24 18.81 -5.50
CA SER A 223 18.55 19.13 -4.11
C SER A 223 17.37 18.94 -3.15
N TRP A 224 16.15 19.11 -3.63
CA TRP A 224 14.92 19.03 -2.83
C TRP A 224 14.26 17.66 -2.81
N TYR A 225 14.21 16.96 -3.94
CA TYR A 225 13.35 15.80 -4.12
C TYR A 225 14.07 14.49 -4.39
N ASP A 226 15.37 14.52 -4.72
CA ASP A 226 16.18 13.31 -4.82
C ASP A 226 16.45 12.73 -3.43
N GLY A 227 16.59 11.41 -3.34
CA GLY A 227 17.09 10.79 -2.11
C GLY A 227 16.58 9.39 -1.80
N PHE A 228 15.75 8.78 -2.63
CA PHE A 228 15.41 7.37 -2.44
C PHE A 228 16.45 6.48 -3.11
N THR A 229 16.74 5.37 -2.43
CA THR A 229 17.55 4.28 -2.96
C THR A 229 16.75 2.99 -2.90
N PHE A 230 16.61 2.31 -4.02
CA PHE A 230 16.00 0.99 -4.10
C PHE A 230 17.04 -0.01 -4.64
N GLY A 231 17.35 -1.06 -3.86
CA GLY A 231 18.47 -1.95 -4.18
C GLY A 231 19.77 -1.16 -4.35
N SER A 232 20.41 -1.31 -5.50
CA SER A 232 21.60 -0.54 -5.89
C SER A 232 21.30 0.77 -6.65
N LYS A 233 20.02 1.04 -6.96
CA LYS A 233 19.63 2.23 -7.71
C LYS A 233 19.45 3.42 -6.79
N THR A 234 20.23 4.47 -7.03
CA THR A 234 20.15 5.78 -6.36
C THR A 234 19.36 6.77 -7.23
N ASP A 235 19.16 7.98 -6.72
CA ASP A 235 18.54 9.08 -7.44
C ASP A 235 17.11 8.75 -7.94
N ILE A 236 16.35 8.08 -7.07
CA ILE A 236 14.93 7.81 -7.28
C ILE A 236 14.09 8.87 -6.58
N TYR A 237 13.17 9.47 -7.30
CA TYR A 237 12.35 10.59 -6.85
C TYR A 237 10.93 10.13 -6.51
N ASN A 238 10.35 10.79 -5.51
CA ASN A 238 8.95 10.58 -5.16
C ASN A 238 8.03 11.13 -6.24
N PRO A 239 7.18 10.30 -6.89
CA PRO A 239 6.31 10.75 -7.97
C PRO A 239 5.34 11.87 -7.56
N TRP A 240 4.79 11.81 -6.34
CA TRP A 240 3.87 12.84 -5.85
C TRP A 240 4.55 14.20 -5.74
N SER A 241 5.77 14.26 -5.23
CA SER A 241 6.54 15.49 -5.11
C SER A 241 6.84 16.09 -6.48
N ILE A 242 7.28 15.27 -7.44
CA ILE A 242 7.61 15.72 -8.79
C ILE A 242 6.38 16.22 -9.54
N ILE A 243 5.27 15.48 -9.52
CA ILE A 243 4.01 15.89 -10.17
C ILE A 243 3.52 17.23 -9.62
N ASN A 244 3.51 17.38 -8.29
CA ASN A 244 3.09 18.64 -7.68
C ASN A 244 4.04 19.81 -8.00
N TYR A 245 5.35 19.54 -8.09
CA TYR A 245 6.30 20.56 -8.50
C TYR A 245 6.07 21.00 -9.95
N LEU A 246 5.88 20.05 -10.87
CA LEU A 246 5.60 20.35 -12.29
C LEU A 246 4.33 21.18 -12.46
N ASP A 247 3.28 20.83 -11.70
CA ASP A 247 1.99 21.54 -11.72
C ASP A 247 2.11 22.97 -11.16
N LYS A 248 2.69 23.11 -9.96
CA LYS A 248 2.74 24.39 -9.22
C LYS A 248 3.96 25.25 -9.57
N LYS A 249 4.98 24.68 -10.18
CA LYS A 249 6.29 25.32 -10.51
C LYS A 249 6.95 26.01 -9.31
N LYS A 250 6.68 25.49 -8.12
CA LYS A 250 7.17 26.00 -6.84
C LYS A 250 7.73 24.86 -6.00
N ILE A 251 8.91 25.10 -5.40
CA ILE A 251 9.46 24.17 -4.41
C ILE A 251 8.59 24.17 -3.15
N GLY A 252 8.33 23.00 -2.62
CA GLY A 252 7.56 22.79 -1.41
C GLY A 252 7.61 21.36 -0.92
N VAL A 253 7.20 21.12 0.32
CA VAL A 253 7.11 19.79 0.92
C VAL A 253 5.77 19.18 0.52
N TYR A 254 5.77 18.37 -0.53
CA TYR A 254 4.53 17.78 -1.08
C TYR A 254 4.22 16.39 -0.56
N TRP A 255 5.17 15.72 0.08
CA TRP A 255 4.99 14.37 0.63
C TRP A 255 4.18 14.35 1.93
N PHE A 256 4.24 15.44 2.70
CA PHE A 256 3.45 15.57 3.93
C PHE A 256 2.19 16.39 3.64
N SER A 257 1.02 15.95 4.12
CA SER A 257 -0.14 16.81 4.17
C SER A 257 0.18 18.00 5.10
N GLU A 258 -0.13 19.21 4.67
CA GLU A 258 0.05 20.45 5.46
C GLU A 258 -0.61 20.33 6.85
N ASP A 259 -1.64 19.51 6.99
CA ASP A 259 -2.32 19.22 8.27
C ASP A 259 -1.48 18.45 9.30
N LYS A 260 -0.33 17.87 8.90
CA LYS A 260 0.58 17.13 9.80
C LYS A 260 1.92 17.81 10.03
N VAL A 261 2.30 18.74 9.19
CA VAL A 261 3.33 19.73 9.49
C VAL A 261 2.60 20.85 10.22
N GLN A 262 2.30 20.67 11.49
CA GLN A 262 2.19 21.83 12.35
C GLN A 262 3.55 22.51 12.24
N ASP A 263 3.60 23.65 11.51
CA ASP A 263 4.58 24.68 11.79
C ASP A 263 4.40 24.99 13.28
N ARG A 264 5.18 24.30 14.10
CA ARG A 264 5.28 24.64 15.51
C ARG A 264 6.08 25.94 15.49
N GLU A 265 5.38 27.05 15.63
CA GLU A 265 5.96 28.39 15.71
C GLU A 265 7.10 28.49 16.72
N ASP A 266 7.23 27.48 17.61
CA ASP A 266 8.21 27.36 18.66
C ASP A 266 9.50 26.63 18.26
N GLU A 267 9.54 25.92 17.11
CA GLU A 267 10.72 25.15 16.66
C GLU A 267 11.51 25.95 15.64
N LYS A 268 12.56 26.61 16.10
CA LYS A 268 13.39 27.53 15.28
C LYS A 268 14.49 26.84 14.50
N ASP A 269 14.88 25.61 14.89
CA ASP A 269 15.95 24.85 14.25
C ASP A 269 15.81 23.34 14.48
N LEU A 270 16.67 22.55 13.82
CA LEU A 270 16.69 21.08 13.97
C LEU A 270 16.93 20.62 15.41
N GLN A 271 17.61 21.42 16.23
CA GLN A 271 17.89 21.07 17.63
C GLN A 271 16.63 21.17 18.47
N ASP A 272 15.80 22.18 18.25
CA ASP A 272 14.52 22.35 18.93
C ASP A 272 13.56 21.21 18.57
N THR A 273 13.51 20.82 17.28
CA THR A 273 12.72 19.67 16.82
C THR A 273 13.16 18.35 17.48
N VAL A 274 14.46 18.07 17.54
CA VAL A 274 15.00 16.89 18.24
C VAL A 274 14.63 16.91 19.71
N LYS A 275 14.76 18.06 20.37
CA LYS A 275 14.43 18.22 21.79
C LYS A 275 12.95 18.00 22.06
N ALA A 276 12.06 18.53 21.21
CA ALA A 276 10.63 18.32 21.28
C ALA A 276 10.25 16.83 21.09
N ALA A 277 10.87 16.14 20.13
CA ALA A 277 10.67 14.71 19.91
C ALA A 277 11.08 13.88 21.13
N LEU A 278 12.23 14.18 21.75
CA LEU A 278 12.69 13.49 22.96
C LEU A 278 11.79 13.77 24.17
N GLN A 279 11.28 14.99 24.29
CA GLN A 279 10.30 15.35 25.33
C GLN A 279 8.98 14.57 25.14
N GLN A 280 8.50 14.46 23.92
CA GLN A 280 7.29 13.68 23.59
C GLN A 280 7.44 12.19 23.95
N ILE A 281 8.59 11.58 23.65
CA ILE A 281 8.89 10.19 24.01
C ILE A 281 8.79 10.01 25.54
N ASN A 282 9.29 10.96 26.31
CA ASN A 282 9.24 10.90 27.77
C ASN A 282 7.82 11.16 28.32
N ALA A 283 7.12 12.16 27.79
CA ALA A 283 5.76 12.52 28.22
C ALA A 283 4.76 11.39 27.96
N LYS A 284 4.86 10.73 26.79
CA LYS A 284 4.00 9.61 26.41
C LYS A 284 4.44 8.25 26.97
N LYS A 285 5.50 8.22 27.79
CA LYS A 285 5.99 7.01 28.50
C LYS A 285 6.22 5.81 27.60
N TYR A 286 6.67 5.98 26.35
CA TYR A 286 6.93 4.87 25.41
C TYR A 286 7.89 3.80 25.97
N LYS A 287 8.78 4.19 26.90
CA LYS A 287 9.68 3.23 27.60
C LYS A 287 8.94 2.28 28.53
N ALA A 288 7.77 2.65 29.04
CA ALA A 288 7.06 1.84 30.02
C ALA A 288 6.64 0.49 29.43
N SER A 289 6.14 0.47 28.19
CA SER A 289 5.74 -0.76 27.52
C SER A 289 6.90 -1.73 27.25
N LEU A 290 8.10 -1.21 27.04
CA LEU A 290 9.29 -2.04 26.86
C LEU A 290 9.78 -2.63 28.19
N ILE A 291 9.68 -1.86 29.28
CA ILE A 291 10.02 -2.31 30.62
C ILE A 291 9.03 -3.39 31.09
N GLU A 292 7.74 -3.21 30.83
CA GLU A 292 6.70 -4.22 31.11
C GLU A 292 6.93 -5.53 30.37
N LYS A 293 7.52 -5.47 29.19
CA LYS A 293 7.96 -6.64 28.40
C LYS A 293 9.30 -7.24 28.88
N GLY A 294 9.83 -6.80 30.02
CA GLY A 294 11.03 -7.35 30.64
C GLY A 294 12.35 -6.84 30.05
N ILE A 295 12.34 -5.80 29.23
CA ILE A 295 13.58 -5.21 28.70
C ILE A 295 14.19 -4.32 29.78
N PRO A 296 15.45 -4.60 30.22
CA PRO A 296 16.13 -3.78 31.24
C PRO A 296 16.24 -2.32 30.81
N LYS A 297 15.95 -1.40 31.73
CA LYS A 297 15.90 0.05 31.47
C LYS A 297 17.21 0.59 30.85
N GLU A 298 18.33 0.04 31.27
CA GLU A 298 19.67 0.40 30.77
C GLU A 298 19.94 -0.04 29.33
N LYS A 299 19.14 -0.97 28.78
CA LYS A 299 19.22 -1.41 27.39
C LYS A 299 18.33 -0.60 26.46
N ILE A 300 17.42 0.22 27.00
CA ILE A 300 16.52 1.03 26.20
C ILE A 300 17.22 2.32 25.81
N ARG A 301 17.31 2.57 24.51
CA ARG A 301 17.83 3.83 23.95
C ARG A 301 16.68 4.60 23.30
N THR A 302 16.72 5.92 23.40
CA THR A 302 15.75 6.81 22.74
C THR A 302 16.49 7.80 21.88
N TYR A 303 15.97 8.00 20.68
CA TYR A 303 16.54 8.93 19.71
C TYR A 303 15.42 9.85 19.22
N GLY A 304 15.73 11.15 19.11
CA GLY A 304 14.94 12.13 18.38
C GLY A 304 15.59 12.39 17.04
N PHE A 305 14.81 12.42 15.99
CA PHE A 305 15.27 12.72 14.64
C PHE A 305 14.58 14.00 14.18
N ALA A 306 15.35 14.91 13.61
CA ALA A 306 14.82 16.08 12.91
C ALA A 306 15.39 16.14 11.51
N PHE A 307 14.56 16.51 10.55
CA PHE A 307 14.89 16.57 9.15
C PHE A 307 14.62 17.98 8.60
N GLN A 308 15.57 18.51 7.82
CA GLN A 308 15.40 19.75 7.07
C GLN A 308 16.07 19.59 5.70
N GLY A 309 15.30 19.38 4.66
CA GLY A 309 15.84 18.99 3.36
C GLY A 309 16.63 17.67 3.45
N LYS A 310 17.92 17.70 3.03
CA LYS A 310 18.85 16.56 3.16
C LYS A 310 19.61 16.52 4.49
N GLN A 311 19.38 17.46 5.38
CA GLN A 311 20.03 17.46 6.69
C GLN A 311 19.21 16.65 7.68
N VAL A 312 19.89 15.83 8.47
CA VAL A 312 19.30 15.11 9.58
C VAL A 312 20.11 15.39 10.84
N LEU A 313 19.42 15.76 11.90
CA LEU A 313 19.99 15.83 13.24
C LEU A 313 19.42 14.71 14.10
N ILE A 314 20.31 13.96 14.74
CA ILE A 314 19.94 12.85 15.62
C ILE A 314 20.37 13.22 17.04
N GLY A 315 19.42 13.30 17.94
CA GLY A 315 19.68 13.50 19.37
C GLY A 315 19.46 12.23 20.17
N ASN A 316 20.30 12.00 21.16
CA ASN A 316 20.20 10.88 22.08
C ASN A 316 19.57 11.34 23.39
N GLY A 317 18.48 10.68 23.80
CA GLY A 317 17.83 10.93 25.09
C GLY A 317 18.53 10.21 26.25
N THR A 318 19.75 10.60 26.60
CA THR A 318 20.35 10.20 27.88
C THR A 318 19.68 11.04 28.96
N VAL A 319 18.97 10.37 29.89
CA VAL A 319 18.43 11.04 31.08
C VAL A 319 19.60 11.60 31.87
N ILE A 320 19.76 12.91 31.88
CA ILE A 320 20.52 13.57 32.94
C ILE A 320 19.58 13.55 34.16
N VAL A 321 19.99 12.84 35.20
CA VAL A 321 19.34 12.76 36.48
C VAL A 321 19.35 14.14 37.16
#